data_2dbd55c274430400f6e4cd498daa84ca
#
_entry.id   2dbd55c274430400f6e4cd498daa84ca
#
_cell.length_a   1.000
_cell.length_b   1.000
_cell.length_c   1.000
_cell.angle_alpha   90.00
_cell.angle_beta   90.00
_cell.angle_gamma   90.00
#
_symmetry.space_group_name_H-M   'P 1'
#
loop_
_entity.id
_entity.type
_entity.pdbx_description
1 polymer ?
#
loop_
_entity_poly.entity_id
_entity_poly.type
_entity_poly.pdbx_seq_one_letter_code
_entity_poly.pdbx_strand_id
1 'polypeptide(L)'
;MASSCDDALVSDLEAWDRRTASQLERAYLAAGAGPGGSGSSETSEGAWRAKRQHLCVPMDGDGTWLDVGCANGHLLATLPVWCAERGITIEPHGLELLPTLAALARFLRPELADRIWTGSVMTWTPPRRFTYVTALDDQVPPGRLADLVARLRSEFVAPGGRVIVSSYTDSNGAPRPLFDDLSDAGYPPDGRIHIDRPRRHPLLSAWIDA
;
A
#
# COMPACT_ATOMS: atom_id res chain seq x y z
N MET A 1 18.35 26.90 -11.89
CA MET A 1 18.41 25.67 -12.73
C MET A 1 17.83 24.41 -12.08
N ALA A 2 17.38 24.43 -10.83
CA ALA A 2 16.70 23.30 -10.17
C ALA A 2 15.23 23.10 -10.64
N SER A 3 14.55 24.15 -11.07
CA SER A 3 13.13 24.17 -11.44
C SER A 3 12.75 23.22 -12.60
N SER A 4 13.59 23.06 -13.62
CA SER A 4 13.20 22.27 -14.82
C SER A 4 13.23 20.74 -14.62
N CYS A 5 14.02 20.25 -13.68
CA CYS A 5 14.11 18.82 -13.39
C CYS A 5 12.94 18.38 -12.49
N ASP A 6 12.57 19.23 -11.54
CA ASP A 6 11.43 18.98 -10.64
C ASP A 6 10.10 19.05 -11.40
N ASP A 7 9.95 19.98 -12.36
CA ASP A 7 8.75 20.08 -13.20
C ASP A 7 8.57 18.86 -14.12
N ALA A 8 9.66 18.34 -14.69
CA ALA A 8 9.63 17.12 -15.50
C ALA A 8 9.25 15.90 -14.67
N LEU A 9 9.78 15.80 -13.45
CA LEU A 9 9.50 14.74 -12.51
C LEU A 9 8.03 14.70 -12.10
N VAL A 10 7.46 15.85 -11.75
CA VAL A 10 6.04 15.97 -11.38
C VAL A 10 5.16 15.55 -12.56
N SER A 11 5.51 15.98 -13.79
CA SER A 11 4.79 15.58 -15.00
C SER A 11 4.79 14.07 -15.25
N ASP A 12 5.90 13.39 -14.99
CA ASP A 12 6.01 11.93 -15.15
C ASP A 12 5.17 11.18 -14.10
N LEU A 13 5.17 11.63 -12.86
CA LEU A 13 4.34 11.05 -11.79
C LEU A 13 2.85 11.24 -12.08
N GLU A 14 2.43 12.45 -12.49
CA GLU A 14 1.05 12.70 -12.88
C GLU A 14 0.59 11.86 -14.08
N ALA A 15 1.48 11.65 -15.05
CA ALA A 15 1.20 10.81 -16.20
C ALA A 15 1.08 9.34 -15.80
N TRP A 16 1.87 8.87 -14.83
CA TRP A 16 1.76 7.55 -14.24
C TRP A 16 0.43 7.38 -13.51
N ASP A 17 0.09 8.31 -12.63
CA ASP A 17 -1.15 8.31 -11.86
C ASP A 17 -2.38 8.26 -12.78
N ARG A 18 -2.41 9.08 -13.84
CA ARG A 18 -3.48 9.05 -14.85
C ARG A 18 -3.60 7.70 -15.57
N ARG A 19 -2.47 7.07 -15.94
CA ARG A 19 -2.48 5.75 -16.59
C ARG A 19 -2.99 4.68 -15.64
N THR A 20 -2.49 4.66 -14.41
CA THR A 20 -2.92 3.74 -13.36
C THR A 20 -4.42 3.87 -13.11
N ALA A 21 -4.91 5.11 -12.97
CA ALA A 21 -6.31 5.41 -12.84
C ALA A 21 -7.15 4.78 -13.97
N SER A 22 -6.78 5.06 -15.21
CA SER A 22 -7.54 4.58 -16.38
C SER A 22 -7.58 3.05 -16.52
N GLN A 23 -6.56 2.36 -16.04
CA GLN A 23 -6.44 0.91 -16.12
C GLN A 23 -7.21 0.18 -15.00
N LEU A 24 -7.17 0.72 -13.79
CA LEU A 24 -7.67 0.02 -12.60
C LEU A 24 -9.10 0.39 -12.23
N GLU A 25 -9.51 1.64 -12.44
CA GLU A 25 -10.77 2.18 -11.93
C GLU A 25 -11.99 1.32 -12.32
N ARG A 26 -12.12 1.00 -13.61
CA ARG A 26 -13.28 0.24 -14.11
C ARG A 26 -13.36 -1.17 -13.50
N ALA A 27 -12.21 -1.84 -13.38
CA ALA A 27 -12.17 -3.21 -12.86
C ALA A 27 -12.49 -3.25 -11.37
N TYR A 28 -11.95 -2.32 -10.60
CA TYR A 28 -12.17 -2.25 -9.16
C TYR A 28 -13.60 -1.84 -8.81
N LEU A 29 -14.15 -0.85 -9.53
CA LEU A 29 -15.55 -0.44 -9.33
C LEU A 29 -16.53 -1.56 -9.70
N ALA A 30 -16.25 -2.33 -10.78
CA ALA A 30 -17.09 -3.45 -11.19
C ALA A 30 -17.06 -4.60 -10.18
N ALA A 31 -15.94 -4.80 -9.47
CA ALA A 31 -15.82 -5.81 -8.42
C ALA A 31 -16.49 -5.40 -7.10
N GLY A 32 -16.77 -4.11 -6.89
CA GLY A 32 -17.57 -3.58 -5.79
C GLY A 32 -17.02 -3.85 -4.39
N ALA A 33 -17.88 -4.32 -3.49
CA ALA A 33 -17.53 -4.64 -2.11
C ALA A 33 -16.75 -5.96 -2.01
N GLY A 34 -15.93 -6.11 -0.95
CA GLY A 34 -15.17 -7.33 -0.67
C GLY A 34 -13.79 -7.38 -1.33
N PRO A 35 -13.12 -8.55 -1.30
CA PRO A 35 -11.74 -8.71 -1.73
C PRO A 35 -11.46 -8.32 -3.17
N GLY A 36 -12.40 -8.59 -4.09
CA GLY A 36 -12.27 -8.26 -5.51
C GLY A 36 -12.05 -6.77 -5.76
N GLY A 37 -12.80 -5.91 -5.09
CA GLY A 37 -12.67 -4.45 -5.16
C GLY A 37 -11.44 -3.89 -4.43
N SER A 38 -10.63 -4.74 -3.80
CA SER A 38 -9.32 -4.43 -3.23
C SER A 38 -8.15 -5.00 -4.03
N GLY A 39 -8.32 -5.19 -5.32
CA GLY A 39 -7.26 -5.69 -6.22
C GLY A 39 -6.94 -7.17 -6.04
N SER A 40 -7.82 -7.95 -5.46
CA SER A 40 -7.65 -9.38 -5.33
C SER A 40 -8.41 -10.13 -6.43
N SER A 41 -7.75 -11.12 -7.06
CA SER A 41 -8.47 -12.10 -7.88
C SER A 41 -9.27 -13.09 -7.04
N GLU A 42 -9.02 -13.13 -5.74
CA GLU A 42 -9.74 -13.97 -4.78
C GLU A 42 -11.03 -13.28 -4.35
N THR A 43 -12.10 -14.06 -4.25
CA THR A 43 -13.42 -13.56 -3.84
C THR A 43 -13.86 -14.05 -2.47
N SER A 44 -13.22 -15.10 -1.93
CA SER A 44 -13.52 -15.63 -0.59
C SER A 44 -12.70 -14.93 0.50
N GLU A 45 -13.30 -14.73 1.66
CA GLU A 45 -12.63 -14.14 2.83
C GLU A 45 -11.44 -14.99 3.31
N GLY A 46 -11.53 -16.33 3.22
CA GLY A 46 -10.42 -17.21 3.59
C GLY A 46 -9.21 -17.04 2.68
N ALA A 47 -9.42 -16.95 1.37
CA ALA A 47 -8.35 -16.73 0.40
C ALA A 47 -7.78 -15.30 0.52
N TRP A 48 -8.63 -14.31 0.80
CA TRP A 48 -8.22 -12.95 1.11
C TRP A 48 -7.31 -12.89 2.32
N ARG A 49 -7.75 -13.50 3.43
CA ARG A 49 -6.96 -13.59 4.66
C ARG A 49 -5.60 -14.24 4.41
N ALA A 50 -5.57 -15.40 3.74
CA ALA A 50 -4.33 -16.10 3.41
C ALA A 50 -3.36 -15.23 2.57
N LYS A 51 -3.90 -14.30 1.77
CA LYS A 51 -3.12 -13.40 0.93
C LYS A 51 -2.63 -12.14 1.66
N ARG A 52 -3.29 -11.71 2.73
CA ARG A 52 -3.06 -10.39 3.34
C ARG A 52 -2.67 -10.42 4.82
N GLN A 53 -3.02 -11.45 5.58
CA GLN A 53 -2.77 -11.47 7.03
C GLN A 53 -1.28 -11.37 7.41
N HIS A 54 -0.36 -11.68 6.49
CA HIS A 54 1.07 -11.57 6.73
C HIS A 54 1.50 -10.12 7.01
N LEU A 55 0.73 -9.13 6.57
CA LEU A 55 0.95 -7.71 6.87
C LEU A 55 0.85 -7.39 8.38
N CYS A 56 0.22 -8.27 9.19
CA CYS A 56 0.25 -8.13 10.64
C CYS A 56 1.61 -8.51 11.27
N VAL A 57 2.50 -9.20 10.55
CA VAL A 57 3.78 -9.66 11.12
C VAL A 57 4.68 -8.49 11.52
N PRO A 58 4.90 -7.48 10.66
CA PRO A 58 5.71 -6.32 11.01
C PRO A 58 5.01 -5.34 11.98
N MET A 59 3.73 -5.56 12.33
CA MET A 59 3.01 -4.77 13.31
C MET A 59 3.14 -5.46 14.68
N ASP A 60 4.07 -4.98 15.51
CA ASP A 60 4.46 -5.62 16.76
C ASP A 60 3.97 -4.90 18.02
N GLY A 61 3.18 -3.83 17.87
CA GLY A 61 2.57 -3.07 18.95
C GLY A 61 1.35 -2.28 18.49
N ASP A 62 0.63 -1.73 19.44
CA ASP A 62 -0.50 -0.84 19.17
C ASP A 62 -0.07 0.40 18.40
N GLY A 63 -0.91 0.89 17.48
CA GLY A 63 -0.57 2.06 16.73
C GLY A 63 -1.55 2.47 15.65
N THR A 64 -1.20 3.54 14.94
CA THR A 64 -1.92 4.02 13.77
C THR A 64 -1.32 3.43 12.51
N TRP A 65 -2.16 3.06 11.57
CA TRP A 65 -1.74 2.45 10.31
C TRP A 65 -2.36 3.18 9.12
N LEU A 66 -1.53 3.52 8.14
CA LEU A 66 -1.95 4.05 6.84
C LEU A 66 -1.76 2.99 5.76
N ASP A 67 -2.84 2.65 5.06
CA ASP A 67 -2.82 1.84 3.85
C ASP A 67 -2.78 2.74 2.61
N VAL A 68 -1.66 2.77 1.92
CA VAL A 68 -1.51 3.52 0.67
C VAL A 68 -2.04 2.67 -0.48
N GLY A 69 -2.99 3.21 -1.26
CA GLY A 69 -3.74 2.47 -2.25
C GLY A 69 -4.82 1.58 -1.62
N CYS A 70 -5.59 2.12 -0.68
CA CYS A 70 -6.56 1.35 0.11
C CYS A 70 -7.78 0.85 -0.69
N ALA A 71 -7.92 1.22 -1.95
CA ALA A 71 -8.99 0.81 -2.87
C ALA A 71 -10.40 0.98 -2.26
N ASN A 72 -11.20 -0.09 -2.18
CA ASN A 72 -12.54 -0.06 -1.58
C ASN A 72 -12.54 -0.13 -0.04
N GLY A 73 -11.39 -0.06 0.61
CA GLY A 73 -11.26 -0.09 2.08
C GLY A 73 -11.48 -1.47 2.71
N HIS A 74 -11.47 -2.57 1.93
CA HIS A 74 -11.68 -3.91 2.49
C HIS A 74 -10.55 -4.33 3.44
N LEU A 75 -9.29 -3.98 3.12
CA LEU A 75 -8.16 -4.25 4.01
C LEU A 75 -8.24 -3.42 5.29
N LEU A 76 -8.70 -2.17 5.21
CA LEU A 76 -8.88 -1.31 6.39
C LEU A 76 -9.81 -1.92 7.44
N ALA A 77 -10.81 -2.71 6.99
CA ALA A 77 -11.73 -3.39 7.90
C ALA A 77 -11.20 -4.75 8.40
N THR A 78 -10.40 -5.45 7.62
CA THR A 78 -10.01 -6.84 7.92
C THR A 78 -8.68 -6.94 8.67
N LEU A 79 -7.67 -6.14 8.31
CA LEU A 79 -6.34 -6.23 8.94
C LEU A 79 -6.36 -5.92 10.45
N PRO A 80 -7.07 -4.87 10.94
CA PRO A 80 -7.15 -4.61 12.38
C PRO A 80 -7.75 -5.77 13.18
N VAL A 81 -8.72 -6.50 12.60
CA VAL A 81 -9.30 -7.69 13.24
C VAL A 81 -8.25 -8.78 13.39
N TRP A 82 -7.44 -9.03 12.36
CA TRP A 82 -6.38 -10.05 12.43
C TRP A 82 -5.23 -9.64 13.36
N CYS A 83 -4.92 -8.36 13.47
CA CYS A 83 -3.97 -7.86 14.47
C CYS A 83 -4.52 -8.00 15.88
N ALA A 84 -5.82 -7.76 16.11
CA ALA A 84 -6.46 -7.93 17.40
C ALA A 84 -6.44 -9.38 17.90
N GLU A 85 -6.51 -10.37 17.00
CA GLU A 85 -6.32 -11.81 17.35
C GLU A 85 -4.91 -12.09 17.94
N ARG A 86 -3.95 -11.18 17.72
CA ARG A 86 -2.59 -11.22 18.26
C ARG A 86 -2.40 -10.29 19.47
N GLY A 87 -3.48 -9.68 19.96
CA GLY A 87 -3.46 -8.72 21.06
C GLY A 87 -2.93 -7.35 20.69
N ILE A 88 -2.96 -6.97 19.40
CA ILE A 88 -2.45 -5.69 18.89
C ILE A 88 -3.62 -4.86 18.37
N THR A 89 -3.74 -3.62 18.84
CA THR A 89 -4.77 -2.67 18.43
C THR A 89 -4.24 -1.73 17.35
N ILE A 90 -4.80 -1.80 16.14
CA ILE A 90 -4.42 -0.95 15.01
C ILE A 90 -5.56 -0.01 14.64
N GLU A 91 -5.27 1.29 14.62
CA GLU A 91 -6.18 2.33 14.14
C GLU A 91 -5.97 2.53 12.62
N PRO A 92 -6.94 2.10 11.76
CA PRO A 92 -6.77 2.13 10.33
C PRO A 92 -7.05 3.50 9.72
N HIS A 93 -6.26 3.85 8.71
CA HIS A 93 -6.39 5.01 7.85
C HIS A 93 -6.11 4.59 6.40
N GLY A 94 -6.68 5.28 5.42
CA GLY A 94 -6.49 4.98 4.01
C GLY A 94 -6.10 6.20 3.17
N LEU A 95 -5.24 5.99 2.20
CA LEU A 95 -4.97 6.93 1.12
C LEU A 95 -5.28 6.22 -0.21
N GLU A 96 -6.13 6.82 -1.03
CA GLU A 96 -6.51 6.25 -2.33
C GLU A 96 -6.31 7.29 -3.44
N LEU A 97 -5.63 6.89 -4.51
CA LEU A 97 -5.35 7.76 -5.65
C LEU A 97 -6.65 8.16 -6.39
N LEU A 98 -7.57 7.21 -6.57
CA LEU A 98 -8.78 7.37 -7.38
C LEU A 98 -9.93 7.96 -6.56
N PRO A 99 -10.43 9.16 -6.90
CA PRO A 99 -11.52 9.79 -6.15
C PRO A 99 -12.78 8.91 -6.06
N THR A 100 -13.07 8.17 -7.11
CA THR A 100 -14.24 7.26 -7.18
C THR A 100 -14.10 6.06 -6.26
N LEU A 101 -12.90 5.47 -6.16
CA LEU A 101 -12.61 4.38 -5.23
C LEU A 101 -12.55 4.88 -3.78
N ALA A 102 -11.97 6.05 -3.54
CA ALA A 102 -12.00 6.67 -2.22
C ALA A 102 -13.43 6.95 -1.76
N ALA A 103 -14.31 7.41 -2.67
CA ALA A 103 -15.73 7.61 -2.36
C ALA A 103 -16.44 6.28 -2.07
N LEU A 104 -16.16 5.23 -2.85
CA LEU A 104 -16.67 3.88 -2.60
C LEU A 104 -16.18 3.34 -1.24
N ALA A 105 -14.90 3.51 -0.91
CA ALA A 105 -14.36 3.10 0.38
C ALA A 105 -15.07 3.79 1.55
N ARG A 106 -15.29 5.11 1.49
CA ARG A 106 -16.05 5.87 2.51
C ARG A 106 -17.49 5.41 2.61
N PHE A 107 -18.11 5.07 1.49
CA PHE A 107 -19.48 4.54 1.46
C PHE A 107 -19.58 3.16 2.10
N LEU A 108 -18.62 2.27 1.82
CA LEU A 108 -18.57 0.91 2.35
C LEU A 108 -18.08 0.84 3.81
N ARG A 109 -17.34 1.87 4.26
CA ARG A 109 -16.73 1.98 5.59
C ARG A 109 -17.07 3.33 6.20
N PRO A 110 -18.37 3.60 6.49
CA PRO A 110 -18.78 4.90 7.01
C PRO A 110 -18.13 5.26 8.36
N GLU A 111 -17.74 4.25 9.16
CA GLU A 111 -17.00 4.39 10.41
C GLU A 111 -15.56 4.89 10.22
N LEU A 112 -15.02 4.82 9.01
CA LEU A 112 -13.68 5.26 8.62
C LEU A 112 -13.70 6.42 7.63
N ALA A 113 -14.86 6.99 7.33
CA ALA A 113 -15.03 7.95 6.23
C ALA A 113 -14.13 9.20 6.37
N ASP A 114 -13.89 9.66 7.59
CA ASP A 114 -13.01 10.78 7.95
C ASP A 114 -11.52 10.41 7.97
N ARG A 115 -11.20 9.12 7.86
CA ARG A 115 -9.82 8.57 7.87
C ARG A 115 -9.37 8.04 6.51
N ILE A 116 -10.18 8.24 5.47
CA ILE A 116 -9.86 7.85 4.10
C ILE A 116 -9.67 9.12 3.28
N TRP A 117 -8.44 9.34 2.83
CA TRP A 117 -8.06 10.50 2.02
C TRP A 117 -7.95 10.14 0.54
N THR A 118 -8.02 11.16 -0.30
CA THR A 118 -7.82 11.03 -1.75
C THR A 118 -6.57 11.78 -2.15
N GLY A 119 -5.65 11.11 -2.85
CA GLY A 119 -4.43 11.74 -3.34
C GLY A 119 -3.36 10.73 -3.77
N SER A 120 -2.38 11.23 -4.51
CA SER A 120 -1.18 10.47 -4.86
C SER A 120 -0.21 10.42 -3.68
N VAL A 121 0.33 9.26 -3.37
CA VAL A 121 1.33 9.10 -2.32
C VAL A 121 2.57 9.98 -2.56
N MET A 122 2.83 10.33 -3.81
CA MET A 122 4.02 11.13 -4.17
C MET A 122 3.82 12.64 -4.04
N THR A 123 2.57 13.12 -3.92
CA THR A 123 2.28 14.57 -3.86
C THR A 123 1.37 14.96 -2.69
N TRP A 124 0.59 14.02 -2.14
CA TRP A 124 -0.30 14.30 -1.02
C TRP A 124 0.49 14.49 0.29
N THR A 125 0.14 15.51 1.05
CA THR A 125 0.77 15.78 2.36
C THR A 125 -0.05 15.12 3.46
N PRO A 126 0.54 14.19 4.25
CA PRO A 126 -0.19 13.55 5.34
C PRO A 126 -0.49 14.55 6.47
N PRO A 127 -1.69 14.50 7.07
CA PRO A 127 -2.06 15.39 8.18
C PRO A 127 -1.32 15.05 9.48
N ARG A 128 -0.74 13.87 9.56
CA ARG A 128 0.02 13.32 10.70
C ARG A 128 0.96 12.21 10.24
N ARG A 129 1.86 11.80 11.09
CA ARG A 129 2.66 10.58 10.91
C ARG A 129 1.96 9.38 11.53
N PHE A 130 2.26 8.19 11.00
CA PHE A 130 1.65 6.91 11.38
C PHE A 130 2.70 5.96 11.94
N THR A 131 2.30 5.07 12.84
CA THR A 131 3.19 4.02 13.37
C THR A 131 3.58 3.04 12.27
N TYR A 132 2.61 2.67 11.42
CA TYR A 132 2.82 1.75 10.31
C TYR A 132 2.28 2.37 9.01
N VAL A 133 3.03 2.22 7.94
CA VAL A 133 2.59 2.61 6.59
C VAL A 133 2.82 1.45 5.65
N THR A 134 1.74 0.95 5.03
CA THR A 134 1.82 -0.08 3.99
C THR A 134 1.71 0.55 2.61
N ALA A 135 2.51 0.06 1.67
CA ALA A 135 2.47 0.44 0.26
C ALA A 135 2.83 -0.74 -0.64
N LEU A 136 2.36 -0.72 -1.88
CA LEU A 136 2.83 -1.62 -2.92
C LEU A 136 3.97 -0.97 -3.72
N ASP A 137 4.89 -1.78 -4.22
CA ASP A 137 6.01 -1.33 -5.05
C ASP A 137 5.57 -0.79 -6.42
N ASP A 138 4.36 -1.12 -6.86
CA ASP A 138 3.77 -0.68 -8.13
C ASP A 138 2.95 0.62 -8.03
N GLN A 139 2.93 1.27 -6.87
CA GLN A 139 2.28 2.58 -6.70
C GLN A 139 3.08 3.75 -7.31
N VAL A 140 4.28 3.47 -7.75
CA VAL A 140 5.16 4.41 -8.44
C VAL A 140 5.70 3.79 -9.74
N PRO A 141 6.17 4.62 -10.68
CA PRO A 141 6.82 4.12 -11.89
C PRO A 141 8.01 3.19 -11.58
N PRO A 142 8.31 2.22 -12.46
CA PRO A 142 9.53 1.43 -12.35
C PRO A 142 10.76 2.31 -12.14
N GLY A 143 11.64 1.92 -11.22
CA GLY A 143 12.84 2.67 -10.86
C GLY A 143 12.63 3.80 -9.85
N ARG A 144 11.39 4.03 -9.35
CA ARG A 144 11.06 5.07 -8.38
C ARG A 144 10.81 4.55 -6.95
N LEU A 145 11.14 3.28 -6.71
CA LEU A 145 10.95 2.66 -5.38
C LEU A 145 11.74 3.40 -4.29
N ALA A 146 12.98 3.84 -4.60
CA ALA A 146 13.80 4.62 -3.68
C ALA A 146 13.11 5.92 -3.22
N ASP A 147 12.49 6.64 -4.16
CA ASP A 147 11.79 7.89 -3.87
C ASP A 147 10.54 7.65 -3.02
N LEU A 148 9.79 6.58 -3.33
CA LEU A 148 8.64 6.18 -2.51
C LEU A 148 9.07 5.91 -1.07
N VAL A 149 10.08 5.06 -0.87
CA VAL A 149 10.55 4.70 0.49
C VAL A 149 11.12 5.91 1.23
N ALA A 150 11.93 6.74 0.54
CA ALA A 150 12.45 7.98 1.13
C ALA A 150 11.32 8.88 1.63
N ARG A 151 10.30 9.09 0.81
CA ARG A 151 9.16 9.91 1.14
C ARG A 151 8.33 9.32 2.28
N LEU A 152 8.02 8.02 2.23
CA LEU A 152 7.27 7.35 3.29
C LEU A 152 7.98 7.46 4.65
N ARG A 153 9.30 7.24 4.69
CA ARG A 153 10.10 7.38 5.91
C ARG A 153 10.13 8.81 6.43
N SER A 154 10.36 9.79 5.54
CA SER A 154 10.56 11.18 5.97
C SER A 154 9.28 11.91 6.35
N GLU A 155 8.15 11.60 5.71
CA GLU A 155 6.92 12.38 5.84
C GLU A 155 5.76 11.61 6.50
N PHE A 156 5.67 10.30 6.28
CA PHE A 156 4.49 9.51 6.66
C PHE A 156 4.68 8.72 7.95
N VAL A 157 5.86 8.17 8.18
CA VAL A 157 6.13 7.29 9.32
C VAL A 157 6.58 8.10 10.53
N ALA A 158 6.04 7.79 11.70
CA ALA A 158 6.48 8.35 12.97
C ALA A 158 7.86 7.80 13.37
N PRO A 159 8.64 8.52 14.15
CA PRO A 159 9.89 7.98 14.71
C PRO A 159 9.64 6.66 15.45
N GLY A 160 10.44 5.63 15.13
CA GLY A 160 10.28 4.28 15.67
C GLY A 160 9.13 3.47 15.05
N GLY A 161 8.49 4.00 14.00
CA GLY A 161 7.50 3.28 13.21
C GLY A 161 8.13 2.52 12.04
N ARG A 162 7.29 1.99 11.13
CA ARG A 162 7.72 1.14 10.02
C ARG A 162 7.07 1.49 8.69
N VAL A 163 7.88 1.50 7.63
CA VAL A 163 7.43 1.37 6.24
C VAL A 163 7.37 -0.11 5.89
N ILE A 164 6.24 -0.56 5.38
CA ILE A 164 6.01 -1.95 4.95
C ILE A 164 5.73 -1.92 3.45
N VAL A 165 6.65 -2.43 2.65
CA VAL A 165 6.50 -2.50 1.19
C VAL A 165 6.20 -3.92 0.78
N SER A 166 5.21 -4.10 -0.08
CA SER A 166 4.83 -5.42 -0.60
C SER A 166 4.89 -5.45 -2.12
N SER A 167 5.21 -6.61 -2.66
CA SER A 167 5.17 -6.90 -4.08
C SER A 167 4.43 -8.21 -4.33
N TYR A 168 3.57 -8.21 -5.34
CA TYR A 168 2.81 -9.41 -5.68
C TYR A 168 3.26 -10.05 -6.99
N THR A 169 3.34 -9.27 -8.06
CA THR A 169 3.85 -9.69 -9.38
C THR A 169 4.07 -8.44 -10.23
N ASP A 170 4.95 -8.52 -11.21
CA ASP A 170 5.01 -7.51 -12.27
C ASP A 170 3.86 -7.67 -13.27
N SER A 171 3.78 -6.75 -14.24
CA SER A 171 2.78 -6.77 -15.31
C SER A 171 2.84 -8.02 -16.19
N ASN A 172 3.96 -8.73 -16.23
CA ASN A 172 4.16 -9.98 -16.98
C ASN A 172 4.00 -11.22 -16.10
N GLY A 173 3.67 -11.04 -14.81
CA GLY A 173 3.49 -12.13 -13.86
C GLY A 173 4.80 -12.68 -13.30
N ALA A 174 5.96 -12.10 -13.61
CA ALA A 174 7.22 -12.49 -13.00
C ALA A 174 7.34 -11.95 -11.56
N PRO A 175 8.01 -12.68 -10.63
CA PRO A 175 8.28 -12.15 -9.30
C PRO A 175 9.23 -10.96 -9.41
N ARG A 176 8.92 -9.88 -8.69
CA ARG A 176 9.84 -8.74 -8.55
C ARG A 176 10.89 -9.05 -7.50
N PRO A 177 12.15 -8.63 -7.70
CA PRO A 177 13.21 -8.82 -6.71
C PRO A 177 13.13 -7.74 -5.60
N LEU A 178 11.98 -7.61 -4.93
CA LEU A 178 11.69 -6.54 -3.98
C LEU A 178 12.82 -6.30 -2.98
N PHE A 179 13.40 -7.38 -2.44
CA PHE A 179 14.42 -7.26 -1.39
C PHE A 179 15.74 -6.72 -1.93
N ASP A 180 16.10 -7.11 -3.15
CA ASP A 180 17.31 -6.63 -3.83
C ASP A 180 17.08 -5.18 -4.28
N ASP A 181 15.93 -4.88 -4.88
CA ASP A 181 15.55 -3.51 -5.29
C ASP A 181 15.58 -2.52 -4.11
N LEU A 182 15.09 -2.94 -2.94
CA LEU A 182 15.15 -2.10 -1.72
C LEU A 182 16.59 -1.92 -1.24
N SER A 183 17.41 -2.97 -1.26
CA SER A 183 18.80 -2.91 -0.84
C SER A 183 19.63 -2.03 -1.78
N ASP A 184 19.45 -2.19 -3.09
CA ASP A 184 20.11 -1.39 -4.13
C ASP A 184 19.67 0.09 -4.08
N ALA A 185 18.44 0.34 -3.65
CA ALA A 185 17.92 1.68 -3.39
C ALA A 185 18.48 2.33 -2.11
N GLY A 186 19.31 1.63 -1.33
CA GLY A 186 19.88 2.12 -0.06
C GLY A 186 18.98 1.93 1.16
N TYR A 187 17.94 1.10 1.04
CA TYR A 187 16.99 0.75 2.10
C TYR A 187 16.96 -0.76 2.36
N PRO A 188 18.06 -1.35 2.86
CA PRO A 188 18.06 -2.78 3.17
C PRO A 188 16.97 -3.08 4.19
N PRO A 189 16.11 -4.10 3.95
CA PRO A 189 15.03 -4.42 4.85
C PRO A 189 15.50 -4.91 6.21
N ASP A 190 14.89 -4.38 7.30
CA ASP A 190 15.06 -4.87 8.67
C ASP A 190 14.37 -6.22 8.88
N GLY A 191 13.34 -6.50 8.07
CA GLY A 191 12.73 -7.81 8.04
C GLY A 191 12.03 -8.11 6.72
N ARG A 192 11.82 -9.40 6.46
CA ARG A 192 11.35 -9.92 5.16
C ARG A 192 10.31 -11.01 5.37
N ILE A 193 9.33 -11.07 4.49
CA ILE A 193 8.34 -12.13 4.41
C ILE A 193 8.31 -12.62 2.97
N HIS A 194 8.48 -13.92 2.81
CA HIS A 194 8.35 -14.61 1.54
C HIS A 194 7.32 -15.73 1.71
N ILE A 195 6.23 -15.65 0.98
CA ILE A 195 5.17 -16.66 1.01
C ILE A 195 5.10 -17.33 -0.36
N ASP A 196 5.58 -18.56 -0.42
CA ASP A 196 5.41 -19.41 -1.59
C ASP A 196 3.95 -19.77 -1.79
N ARG A 197 3.49 -19.69 -3.03
CA ARG A 197 2.13 -20.06 -3.41
C ARG A 197 2.18 -21.07 -4.55
N PRO A 198 1.66 -22.31 -4.35
CA PRO A 198 1.63 -23.31 -5.40
C PRO A 198 0.97 -22.76 -6.69
N ARG A 199 1.67 -22.86 -7.81
CA ARG A 199 1.20 -22.41 -9.14
C ARG A 199 0.91 -20.90 -9.26
N ARG A 200 1.42 -20.07 -8.35
CA ARG A 200 1.32 -18.61 -8.38
C ARG A 200 2.66 -18.00 -7.96
N HIS A 201 2.86 -16.74 -8.30
CA HIS A 201 4.04 -16.01 -7.83
C HIS A 201 4.01 -15.82 -6.32
N PRO A 202 5.17 -15.83 -5.65
CA PRO A 202 5.26 -15.58 -4.23
C PRO A 202 4.69 -14.20 -3.86
N LEU A 203 4.28 -14.07 -2.61
CA LEU A 203 4.03 -12.76 -2.00
C LEU A 203 5.31 -12.36 -1.27
N LEU A 204 5.79 -11.18 -1.58
CA LEU A 204 6.95 -10.61 -0.92
C LEU A 204 6.50 -9.39 -0.11
N SER A 205 6.95 -9.28 1.11
CA SER A 205 6.83 -8.06 1.91
C SER A 205 8.11 -7.82 2.67
N ALA A 206 8.49 -6.58 2.79
CA ALA A 206 9.65 -6.14 3.54
C ALA A 206 9.24 -4.99 4.44
N TRP A 207 9.91 -4.81 5.57
CA TRP A 207 9.75 -3.59 6.36
C TRP A 207 11.10 -2.94 6.64
N ILE A 208 11.03 -1.65 6.84
CA ILE A 208 12.15 -0.76 7.11
C ILE A 208 11.76 0.08 8.31
N ASP A 209 12.55 0.00 9.37
CA ASP A 209 12.36 0.79 10.59
C ASP A 209 12.76 2.25 10.33
N ALA A 210 12.02 3.21 10.94
CA ALA A 210 12.17 4.65 10.70
C ALA A 210 12.86 5.37 11.87
#